data_966a566b386ac94b23e1f3ebc7247895
#
_entry.id   966a566b386ac94b23e1f3ebc7247895
#
_cell.length_a   1.000
_cell.length_b   1.000
_cell.length_c   1.000
_cell.angle_alpha   90.00
_cell.angle_beta   90.00
_cell.angle_gamma   90.00
#
_symmetry.space_group_name_H-M   'P 1'
#
loop_
_entity.id
_entity.type
_entity.pdbx_description
1 polymer ?
#
loop_
_entity_poly.entity_id
_entity_poly.type
_entity_poly.pdbx_seq_one_letter_code
_entity_poly.pdbx_strand_id
1 'polypeptide(L)'
;AYRDEFKRHVLIVILNLSTCVLNRQWCKIPLKNDAFNPGGRYQKLSYKHFKRVICTLEDIGFIELIKGAKYQGQSQRSVMQPSSSIMHGGALYAHLDSEDTSPPPYATVGKQEKDYVMSKNDIAQLAQDEMDLLTINDFLKEHTWAAKSPIKRIYSGKIGRAGRLYCNYQQLPQKRLHLRQNCLIDGEPLIEVDIKASHPRLAVALFHNKKLSRDFYCAIEELTDVYQSKVKHFCQNALSCSSRDDALSSFKKNKPNGSETDFDAVEKCIIEMYPKLPFYSGWSVTAMNYEGEILKQVMLDGVKAGIVALPVHDAVAVQINHKNWATERLIFHWAAIVGLNACIIG
;
A
#
# COMPACT_ATOMS: atom_id res chain seq x y z
N ALA A 1 14.56 16.39 -13.48
CA ALA A 1 15.39 15.41 -12.74
C ALA A 1 15.90 15.95 -11.41
N TYR A 2 16.78 16.99 -11.36
CA TYR A 2 17.33 17.52 -10.11
C TYR A 2 16.28 18.07 -9.14
N ARG A 3 15.33 18.88 -9.66
CA ARG A 3 14.25 19.48 -8.86
C ARG A 3 13.33 18.43 -8.25
N ASP A 4 13.06 17.34 -8.95
CA ASP A 4 12.17 16.28 -8.49
C ASP A 4 12.86 15.43 -7.42
N GLU A 5 14.16 15.15 -7.60
CA GLU A 5 14.97 14.44 -6.62
C GLU A 5 15.10 15.25 -5.31
N PHE A 6 15.30 16.55 -5.39
CA PHE A 6 15.32 17.41 -4.21
C PHE A 6 13.97 17.43 -3.49
N LYS A 7 12.86 17.59 -4.22
CA LYS A 7 11.50 17.55 -3.64
C LYS A 7 11.23 16.22 -2.93
N ARG A 8 11.64 15.11 -3.54
CA ARG A 8 11.55 13.78 -2.94
C ARG A 8 12.23 13.74 -1.56
N HIS A 9 13.45 14.25 -1.46
CA HIS A 9 14.21 14.27 -0.20
C HIS A 9 13.53 15.17 0.85
N VAL A 10 12.98 16.34 0.45
CA VAL A 10 12.21 17.20 1.35
C VAL A 10 11.01 16.44 1.92
N LEU A 11 10.22 15.80 1.08
CA LEU A 11 9.04 15.05 1.52
C LEU A 11 9.40 13.89 2.45
N ILE A 12 10.48 13.14 2.16
CA ILE A 12 10.94 12.06 3.03
C ILE A 12 11.35 12.59 4.41
N VAL A 13 12.08 13.70 4.46
CA VAL A 13 12.51 14.31 5.72
C VAL A 13 11.30 14.77 6.53
N ILE A 14 10.38 15.51 5.92
CA ILE A 14 9.18 16.03 6.59
C ILE A 14 8.29 14.90 7.11
N LEU A 15 8.06 13.85 6.32
CA LEU A 15 7.24 12.71 6.74
C LEU A 15 7.83 11.97 7.95
N ASN A 16 9.16 11.71 7.92
CA ASN A 16 9.81 11.06 9.05
C ASN A 16 9.86 11.96 10.28
N LEU A 17 10.08 13.27 10.08
CA LEU A 17 10.03 14.24 11.16
C LEU A 17 8.65 14.29 11.82
N SER A 18 7.57 14.35 11.02
CA SER A 18 6.18 14.33 11.52
C SER A 18 5.88 13.06 12.33
N THR A 19 6.33 11.89 11.84
CA THR A 19 6.18 10.63 12.57
C THR A 19 6.88 10.66 13.93
N CYS A 20 8.11 11.20 13.99
CA CYS A 20 8.86 11.31 15.23
C CYS A 20 8.22 12.33 16.21
N VAL A 21 7.64 13.42 15.70
CA VAL A 21 6.90 14.40 16.51
C VAL A 21 5.68 13.76 17.17
N LEU A 22 4.89 13.01 16.41
CA LEU A 22 3.73 12.28 16.95
C LEU A 22 4.13 11.29 18.05
N ASN A 23 5.32 10.69 17.94
CA ASN A 23 5.90 9.81 18.97
C ASN A 23 6.59 10.56 20.12
N ARG A 24 6.63 11.89 20.12
CA ARG A 24 7.41 12.70 21.08
C ARG A 24 8.89 12.30 21.13
N GLN A 25 9.47 11.96 19.98
CA GLN A 25 10.86 11.49 19.85
C GLN A 25 11.63 12.37 18.89
N TRP A 26 12.94 12.49 19.13
CA TRP A 26 13.84 13.10 18.17
C TRP A 26 14.06 12.20 16.97
N CYS A 27 13.99 12.78 15.77
CA CYS A 27 14.24 12.05 14.54
C CYS A 27 15.74 11.78 14.39
N LYS A 28 16.16 10.52 14.45
CA LYS A 28 17.55 10.09 14.24
C LYS A 28 17.91 10.19 12.76
N ILE A 29 18.96 10.95 12.41
CA ILE A 29 19.36 11.17 11.03
C ILE A 29 20.83 10.80 10.79
N PRO A 30 21.15 10.24 9.61
CA PRO A 30 22.54 9.99 9.21
C PRO A 30 23.12 11.25 8.57
N LEU A 31 24.16 11.82 9.17
CA LEU A 31 24.95 12.89 8.56
C LEU A 31 26.29 12.41 7.96
N LYS A 32 26.52 11.08 7.91
CA LYS A 32 27.70 10.47 7.28
C LYS A 32 27.30 9.82 5.96
N ASN A 33 28.15 9.97 4.95
CA ASN A 33 27.94 9.45 3.61
C ASN A 33 27.81 7.92 3.56
N ASP A 34 28.49 7.21 4.47
CA ASP A 34 28.51 5.73 4.49
C ASP A 34 27.13 5.09 4.59
N ALA A 35 26.20 5.77 5.27
CA ALA A 35 24.81 5.28 5.39
C ALA A 35 24.03 5.30 4.06
N PHE A 36 24.54 6.01 3.04
CA PHE A 36 23.91 6.19 1.72
C PHE A 36 24.63 5.37 0.63
N ASN A 37 25.76 4.74 0.93
CA ASN A 37 26.50 3.89 0.01
C ASN A 37 25.73 2.57 -0.28
N PRO A 38 26.09 1.83 -1.36
CA PRO A 38 25.54 0.51 -1.63
C PRO A 38 25.65 -0.41 -0.40
N GLY A 39 24.55 -1.05 -0.01
CA GLY A 39 24.44 -1.83 1.23
C GLY A 39 24.13 -1.03 2.49
N GLY A 40 24.18 0.29 2.44
CA GLY A 40 23.76 1.16 3.56
C GLY A 40 22.24 1.29 3.68
N ARG A 41 21.76 1.63 4.88
CA ARG A 41 20.32 1.75 5.20
C ARG A 41 19.58 2.72 4.28
N TYR A 42 20.26 3.76 3.77
CA TYR A 42 19.71 4.83 2.95
C TYR A 42 20.24 4.82 1.50
N GLN A 43 20.69 3.68 1.01
CA GLN A 43 21.31 3.52 -0.33
C GLN A 43 20.44 4.02 -1.51
N LYS A 44 19.12 4.15 -1.32
CA LYS A 44 18.18 4.68 -2.32
C LYS A 44 18.04 6.19 -2.30
N LEU A 45 18.75 6.88 -1.39
CA LEU A 45 18.73 8.33 -1.23
C LEU A 45 20.08 8.93 -1.61
N SER A 46 20.06 10.14 -2.15
CA SER A 46 21.28 10.92 -2.42
C SER A 46 21.72 11.66 -1.16
N TYR A 47 22.92 11.33 -0.64
CA TYR A 47 23.50 12.04 0.50
C TYR A 47 23.59 13.56 0.28
N LYS A 48 23.99 13.98 -0.94
CA LYS A 48 24.09 15.41 -1.30
C LYS A 48 22.75 16.14 -1.15
N HIS A 49 21.67 15.57 -1.68
CA HIS A 49 20.34 16.16 -1.57
C HIS A 49 19.82 16.10 -0.13
N PHE A 50 19.99 14.97 0.55
CA PHE A 50 19.56 14.80 1.93
C PHE A 50 20.21 15.84 2.85
N LYS A 51 21.55 15.95 2.79
CA LYS A 51 22.32 16.94 3.58
C LYS A 51 21.85 18.37 3.30
N ARG A 52 21.64 18.72 2.01
CA ARG A 52 21.16 20.05 1.63
C ARG A 52 19.77 20.34 2.22
N VAL A 53 18.85 19.37 2.18
CA VAL A 53 17.50 19.54 2.79
C VAL A 53 17.63 19.81 4.29
N ILE A 54 18.41 19.00 5.02
CA ILE A 54 18.60 19.18 6.47
C ILE A 54 19.20 20.57 6.78
N CYS A 55 20.26 20.97 6.09
CA CYS A 55 20.88 22.28 6.30
C CYS A 55 19.88 23.42 5.97
N THR A 56 19.15 23.33 4.86
CA THR A 56 18.16 24.35 4.51
C THR A 56 17.06 24.47 5.56
N LEU A 57 16.55 23.33 6.08
CA LEU A 57 15.52 23.35 7.13
C LEU A 57 16.05 23.91 8.45
N GLU A 58 17.33 23.66 8.78
CA GLU A 58 18.01 24.27 9.94
C GLU A 58 18.19 25.77 9.72
N ASP A 59 18.70 26.20 8.55
CA ASP A 59 18.98 27.60 8.22
C ASP A 59 17.71 28.49 8.26
N ILE A 60 16.56 27.96 7.82
CA ILE A 60 15.27 28.68 7.89
C ILE A 60 14.58 28.56 9.25
N GLY A 61 15.22 27.91 10.23
CA GLY A 61 14.65 27.73 11.57
C GLY A 61 13.44 26.78 11.63
N PHE A 62 13.29 25.89 10.66
CA PHE A 62 12.19 24.92 10.65
C PHE A 62 12.47 23.72 11.56
N ILE A 63 13.73 23.34 11.71
CA ILE A 63 14.19 22.27 12.61
C ILE A 63 15.31 22.74 13.52
N GLU A 64 15.42 22.08 14.67
CA GLU A 64 16.60 22.11 15.54
C GLU A 64 17.42 20.86 15.27
N LEU A 65 18.73 21.03 15.01
CA LEU A 65 19.66 19.94 14.69
C LEU A 65 20.72 19.80 15.76
N ILE A 66 20.79 18.65 16.42
CA ILE A 66 21.90 18.30 17.32
C ILE A 66 22.83 17.34 16.56
N LYS A 67 24.02 17.83 16.22
CA LYS A 67 25.05 17.02 15.54
C LYS A 67 25.66 16.05 16.53
N GLY A 68 25.64 14.77 16.19
CA GLY A 68 26.29 13.73 17.01
C GLY A 68 27.81 13.90 17.04
N ALA A 69 28.39 13.72 18.22
CA ALA A 69 29.83 13.78 18.45
C ALA A 69 30.39 12.39 18.84
N LYS A 70 31.70 12.19 18.70
CA LYS A 70 32.41 11.06 19.30
C LYS A 70 32.76 11.44 20.73
N TYR A 71 32.30 10.68 21.70
CA TYR A 71 32.70 10.81 23.09
C TYR A 71 33.08 9.43 23.64
N GLN A 72 34.27 9.30 24.23
CA GLN A 72 34.80 8.06 24.80
C GLN A 72 34.67 6.81 23.91
N GLY A 73 34.95 6.93 22.62
CA GLY A 73 34.87 5.81 21.67
C GLY A 73 33.49 5.49 21.15
N GLN A 74 32.42 6.04 21.74
CA GLN A 74 31.06 5.86 21.27
C GLN A 74 30.64 7.00 20.32
N SER A 75 30.05 6.65 19.19
CA SER A 75 29.52 7.61 18.21
C SER A 75 28.05 7.91 18.50
N GLN A 76 27.79 9.15 18.92
CA GLN A 76 26.39 9.61 19.04
C GLN A 76 25.80 9.90 17.65
N ARG A 77 24.55 9.51 17.42
CA ARG A 77 23.83 9.83 16.19
C ARG A 77 23.34 11.27 16.22
N SER A 78 23.37 11.93 15.06
CA SER A 78 22.70 13.21 14.91
C SER A 78 21.19 13.04 14.98
N VAL A 79 20.52 13.98 15.60
CA VAL A 79 19.06 13.98 15.77
C VAL A 79 18.48 15.35 15.39
N MET A 80 17.24 15.38 14.96
CA MET A 80 16.50 16.61 14.65
C MET A 80 15.09 16.56 15.21
N GLN A 81 14.53 17.75 15.47
CA GLN A 81 13.11 17.97 15.79
C GLN A 81 12.62 19.27 15.14
N PRO A 82 11.31 19.50 14.97
CA PRO A 82 10.80 20.81 14.62
C PRO A 82 11.23 21.84 15.65
N SER A 83 11.55 23.07 15.20
CA SER A 83 11.87 24.16 16.12
C SER A 83 10.66 24.50 17.00
N SER A 84 10.92 25.03 18.19
CA SER A 84 9.88 25.40 19.14
C SER A 84 8.89 26.43 18.55
N SER A 85 9.32 27.32 17.68
CA SER A 85 8.47 28.27 16.95
C SER A 85 7.47 27.59 16.01
N ILE A 86 7.83 26.46 15.39
CA ILE A 86 6.95 25.65 14.54
C ILE A 86 5.98 24.84 15.40
N MET A 87 6.46 24.26 16.49
CA MET A 87 5.64 23.46 17.42
C MET A 87 4.53 24.29 18.07
N HIS A 88 4.77 25.56 18.40
CA HIS A 88 3.80 26.46 19.01
C HIS A 88 2.92 27.21 17.99
N GLY A 89 3.32 27.25 16.73
CA GLY A 89 2.61 27.96 15.66
C GLY A 89 1.35 27.27 15.11
N GLY A 90 0.93 26.13 15.66
CA GLY A 90 -0.35 25.48 15.32
C GLY A 90 -0.47 24.89 13.92
N ALA A 91 0.45 25.16 13.01
CA ALA A 91 0.33 24.75 11.61
C ALA A 91 0.39 23.23 11.39
N LEU A 92 1.03 22.47 12.29
CA LEU A 92 1.06 20.99 12.26
C LEU A 92 -0.15 20.36 12.98
N TYR A 93 -0.82 21.11 13.85
CA TYR A 93 -1.94 20.63 14.68
C TYR A 93 -3.32 21.04 14.15
N ALA A 94 -3.41 21.96 13.21
CA ALA A 94 -4.68 22.49 12.70
C ALA A 94 -5.59 21.47 11.97
N HIS A 95 -5.13 20.24 11.79
CA HIS A 95 -5.94 19.12 11.28
C HIS A 95 -6.39 18.12 12.36
N LEU A 96 -6.04 18.34 13.62
CA LEU A 96 -6.33 17.39 14.71
C LEU A 96 -7.51 17.78 15.59
N ASP A 97 -7.94 19.04 15.54
CA ASP A 97 -9.02 19.57 16.39
C ASP A 97 -10.16 20.16 15.57
N SER A 98 -10.80 19.40 14.70
CA SER A 98 -12.15 19.73 14.25
C SER A 98 -13.15 19.06 15.19
N GLU A 99 -13.67 19.82 16.11
CA GLU A 99 -14.79 19.43 16.95
C GLU A 99 -16.01 19.05 16.10
N ASP A 100 -16.60 17.96 16.51
CA ASP A 100 -18.02 17.62 16.49
C ASP A 100 -18.70 17.40 15.14
N THR A 101 -18.58 16.19 14.68
CA THR A 101 -19.70 15.37 14.16
C THR A 101 -19.32 13.93 14.42
N SER A 102 -20.28 13.08 14.80
CA SER A 102 -20.05 11.63 14.88
C SER A 102 -19.20 11.20 13.68
N PRO A 103 -18.03 10.56 13.87
CA PRO A 103 -17.12 10.27 12.79
C PRO A 103 -17.86 9.53 11.68
N PRO A 104 -17.67 9.91 10.41
CA PRO A 104 -18.32 9.20 9.31
C PRO A 104 -17.99 7.71 9.43
N PRO A 105 -18.94 6.82 9.13
CA PRO A 105 -18.75 5.38 9.30
C PRO A 105 -17.50 4.92 8.55
N TYR A 106 -16.80 3.96 9.13
CA TYR A 106 -15.59 3.39 8.54
C TYR A 106 -15.90 2.45 7.37
N ALA A 107 -17.09 1.81 7.37
CA ALA A 107 -17.57 0.97 6.28
C ALA A 107 -18.74 1.63 5.54
N THR A 108 -18.61 1.86 4.23
CA THR A 108 -19.60 2.57 3.43
C THR A 108 -19.81 1.97 2.06
N VAL A 109 -21.00 2.19 1.50
CA VAL A 109 -21.29 1.96 0.08
C VAL A 109 -21.27 3.31 -0.63
N GLY A 110 -20.22 3.57 -1.41
CA GLY A 110 -20.11 4.78 -2.22
C GLY A 110 -21.00 4.70 -3.46
N LYS A 111 -21.61 5.83 -3.85
CA LYS A 111 -22.47 5.97 -5.06
C LYS A 111 -23.33 4.74 -5.33
N GLN A 112 -24.27 4.49 -4.43
CA GLN A 112 -25.19 3.35 -4.50
C GLN A 112 -25.89 3.27 -5.87
N GLU A 113 -26.00 2.06 -6.42
CA GLU A 113 -26.79 1.81 -7.64
C GLU A 113 -28.26 2.15 -7.38
N LYS A 114 -28.95 2.79 -8.35
CA LYS A 114 -30.31 3.33 -8.16
C LYS A 114 -31.31 2.29 -7.67
N ASP A 115 -31.19 1.06 -8.14
CA ASP A 115 -32.14 -0.02 -7.84
C ASP A 115 -31.59 -1.02 -6.81
N TYR A 116 -30.46 -0.73 -6.19
CA TYR A 116 -29.89 -1.60 -5.18
C TYR A 116 -30.52 -1.35 -3.81
N VAL A 117 -31.24 -2.34 -3.33
CA VAL A 117 -31.76 -2.39 -1.96
C VAL A 117 -30.91 -3.37 -1.17
N MET A 118 -30.33 -2.91 -0.07
CA MET A 118 -29.50 -3.77 0.80
C MET A 118 -30.37 -4.89 1.38
N SER A 119 -29.90 -6.12 1.18
CA SER A 119 -30.46 -7.29 1.85
C SER A 119 -30.09 -7.29 3.34
N LYS A 120 -30.77 -8.14 4.14
CA LYS A 120 -30.40 -8.34 5.55
C LYS A 120 -28.93 -8.78 5.70
N ASN A 121 -28.42 -9.59 4.77
CA ASN A 121 -27.03 -10.04 4.77
C ASN A 121 -26.07 -8.89 4.45
N ASP A 122 -26.44 -8.00 3.51
CA ASP A 122 -25.61 -6.82 3.20
C ASP A 122 -25.50 -5.87 4.41
N ILE A 123 -26.63 -5.66 5.09
CA ILE A 123 -26.67 -4.83 6.31
C ILE A 123 -25.80 -5.47 7.41
N ALA A 124 -25.91 -6.78 7.62
CA ALA A 124 -25.10 -7.51 8.60
C ALA A 124 -23.62 -7.46 8.25
N GLN A 125 -23.24 -7.60 6.98
CA GLN A 125 -21.86 -7.49 6.52
C GLN A 125 -21.31 -6.08 6.76
N LEU A 126 -22.08 -5.04 6.43
CA LEU A 126 -21.64 -3.66 6.64
C LEU A 126 -21.46 -3.34 8.13
N ALA A 127 -22.38 -3.82 8.98
CA ALA A 127 -22.27 -3.67 10.43
C ALA A 127 -21.05 -4.41 11.01
N GLN A 128 -20.75 -5.62 10.50
CA GLN A 128 -19.55 -6.36 10.92
C GLN A 128 -18.28 -5.65 10.48
N ASP A 129 -18.24 -5.14 9.24
CA ASP A 129 -17.08 -4.36 8.76
C ASP A 129 -16.85 -3.10 9.61
N GLU A 130 -17.92 -2.41 10.00
CA GLU A 130 -17.82 -1.24 10.87
C GLU A 130 -17.21 -1.59 12.24
N MET A 131 -17.66 -2.70 12.87
CA MET A 131 -17.10 -3.18 14.13
C MET A 131 -15.64 -3.60 14.01
N ASP A 132 -15.31 -4.34 12.95
CA ASP A 132 -13.94 -4.76 12.67
C ASP A 132 -13.00 -3.55 12.48
N LEU A 133 -13.45 -2.57 11.69
CA LEU A 133 -12.68 -1.35 11.43
C LEU A 133 -12.60 -0.44 12.65
N LEU A 134 -13.63 -0.39 13.50
CA LEU A 134 -13.56 0.31 14.77
C LEU A 134 -12.44 -0.30 15.64
N THR A 135 -12.42 -1.62 15.78
CA THR A 135 -11.38 -2.37 16.52
C THR A 135 -9.99 -2.08 15.97
N ILE A 136 -9.83 -2.13 14.65
CA ILE A 136 -8.56 -1.84 13.98
C ILE A 136 -8.14 -0.38 14.22
N ASN A 137 -9.05 0.57 14.02
CA ASN A 137 -8.75 1.98 14.14
C ASN A 137 -8.46 2.39 15.59
N ASP A 138 -9.14 1.79 16.58
CA ASP A 138 -8.87 2.05 18.00
C ASP A 138 -7.45 1.58 18.38
N PHE A 139 -7.05 0.39 17.96
CA PHE A 139 -5.67 -0.06 18.10
C PHE A 139 -4.68 0.88 17.43
N LEU A 140 -4.95 1.26 16.17
CA LEU A 140 -4.06 2.10 15.40
C LEU A 140 -3.94 3.54 15.95
N LYS A 141 -4.87 4.03 16.78
CA LYS A 141 -4.76 5.34 17.43
C LYS A 141 -3.52 5.46 18.32
N GLU A 142 -3.12 4.37 18.97
CA GLU A 142 -1.98 4.32 19.88
C GLU A 142 -0.62 4.24 19.14
N HIS A 143 -0.63 4.05 17.83
CA HIS A 143 0.54 3.88 17.00
C HIS A 143 0.76 5.07 16.04
N THR A 144 1.96 5.17 15.48
CA THR A 144 2.32 6.30 14.61
C THR A 144 2.91 5.84 13.28
N TRP A 145 2.46 6.48 12.22
CA TRP A 145 2.99 6.33 10.86
C TRP A 145 2.76 7.60 10.06
N ALA A 146 3.44 7.72 8.89
CA ALA A 146 3.27 8.87 8.02
C ALA A 146 1.86 8.93 7.40
N ALA A 147 1.30 10.13 7.29
CA ALA A 147 -0.05 10.38 6.76
C ALA A 147 -1.13 9.58 7.50
N LYS A 148 -1.03 9.49 8.84
CA LYS A 148 -1.99 8.80 9.69
C LYS A 148 -3.42 9.24 9.39
N SER A 149 -4.30 8.28 9.21
CA SER A 149 -5.73 8.49 9.01
C SER A 149 -6.49 7.20 9.33
N PRO A 150 -7.78 7.28 9.68
CA PRO A 150 -8.57 6.08 9.88
C PRO A 150 -8.58 5.18 8.64
N ILE A 151 -8.57 3.88 8.88
CA ILE A 151 -8.81 2.88 7.84
C ILE A 151 -10.30 2.84 7.54
N LYS A 152 -10.65 2.88 6.25
CA LYS A 152 -12.03 2.84 5.78
C LYS A 152 -12.19 1.71 4.77
N ARG A 153 -13.37 1.06 4.74
CA ARG A 153 -13.76 0.11 3.70
C ARG A 153 -14.85 0.72 2.83
N ILE A 154 -14.62 0.79 1.52
CA ILE A 154 -15.56 1.44 0.60
C ILE A 154 -15.97 0.46 -0.49
N TYR A 155 -17.24 0.13 -0.51
CA TYR A 155 -17.88 -0.64 -1.58
C TYR A 155 -18.31 0.28 -2.71
N SER A 156 -18.39 -0.24 -3.94
CA SER A 156 -18.79 0.53 -5.12
C SER A 156 -20.17 0.07 -5.63
N GLY A 157 -21.17 0.90 -5.44
CA GLY A 157 -22.53 0.67 -5.89
C GLY A 157 -23.32 -0.30 -5.01
N LYS A 158 -22.73 -1.41 -4.58
CA LYS A 158 -23.33 -2.43 -3.70
C LYS A 158 -22.27 -3.21 -2.93
N ILE A 159 -22.69 -3.89 -1.86
CA ILE A 159 -21.85 -4.82 -1.10
C ILE A 159 -21.30 -5.92 -2.01
N GLY A 160 -20.06 -6.36 -1.78
CA GLY A 160 -19.37 -7.36 -2.61
C GLY A 160 -18.68 -6.81 -3.85
N ARG A 161 -18.84 -5.51 -4.16
CA ARG A 161 -18.12 -4.83 -5.24
C ARG A 161 -17.12 -3.81 -4.67
N ALA A 162 -15.90 -3.83 -5.16
CA ALA A 162 -14.74 -3.12 -4.63
C ALA A 162 -14.46 -3.53 -3.17
N GLY A 163 -14.90 -2.80 -2.16
CA GLY A 163 -14.71 -3.19 -0.77
C GLY A 163 -13.24 -3.22 -0.34
N ARG A 164 -12.37 -2.45 -1.00
CA ARG A 164 -10.99 -2.24 -0.58
C ARG A 164 -10.91 -1.40 0.67
N LEU A 165 -9.81 -1.58 1.38
CA LEU A 165 -9.42 -0.74 2.50
C LEU A 165 -8.68 0.49 2.00
N TYR A 166 -8.94 1.63 2.64
CA TYR A 166 -8.35 2.91 2.27
C TYR A 166 -7.80 3.64 3.50
N CYS A 167 -6.61 4.21 3.34
CA CYS A 167 -6.02 5.18 4.26
C CYS A 167 -5.13 6.15 3.49
N ASN A 168 -4.75 7.27 4.10
CA ASN A 168 -3.92 8.26 3.43
C ASN A 168 -2.50 7.74 3.13
N TYR A 169 -1.98 6.82 3.95
CA TYR A 169 -0.66 6.22 3.73
C TYR A 169 -0.52 5.59 2.33
N GLN A 170 -1.52 4.81 1.88
CA GLN A 170 -1.46 4.16 0.55
C GLN A 170 -1.44 5.14 -0.62
N GLN A 171 -1.87 6.39 -0.42
CA GLN A 171 -1.87 7.44 -1.44
C GLN A 171 -0.52 8.14 -1.59
N LEU A 172 0.43 7.90 -0.68
CA LEU A 172 1.76 8.46 -0.77
C LEU A 172 2.45 7.99 -2.06
N PRO A 173 3.05 8.90 -2.84
CA PRO A 173 3.68 8.59 -4.11
C PRO A 173 4.81 7.55 -3.98
N GLN A 174 4.66 6.40 -4.65
CA GLN A 174 5.65 5.32 -4.61
C GLN A 174 6.48 5.22 -5.89
N LYS A 175 5.85 5.29 -7.08
CA LYS A 175 6.53 5.01 -8.37
C LYS A 175 7.71 5.92 -8.67
N ARG A 176 7.62 7.22 -8.38
CA ARG A 176 8.68 8.20 -8.68
C ARG A 176 9.45 8.64 -7.45
N LEU A 177 8.74 8.80 -6.35
CA LEU A 177 9.29 9.44 -5.14
C LEU A 177 9.68 8.43 -4.08
N HIS A 178 9.21 7.18 -4.18
CA HIS A 178 9.48 6.11 -3.21
C HIS A 178 9.21 6.51 -1.75
N LEU A 179 8.15 7.34 -1.53
CA LEU A 179 7.89 7.91 -0.20
C LEU A 179 7.50 6.83 0.79
N ARG A 180 6.59 5.91 0.41
CA ARG A 180 6.11 4.88 1.34
C ARG A 180 7.23 4.01 1.89
N GLN A 181 8.20 3.60 1.06
CA GLN A 181 9.35 2.77 1.47
C GLN A 181 10.29 3.45 2.48
N ASN A 182 10.20 4.78 2.62
CA ASN A 182 11.04 5.56 3.52
C ASN A 182 10.26 6.07 4.75
N CYS A 183 8.98 5.68 4.88
CA CYS A 183 8.18 5.95 6.07
C CYS A 183 8.59 5.02 7.22
N LEU A 184 8.13 5.37 8.41
CA LEU A 184 8.34 4.60 9.64
C LEU A 184 6.99 4.22 10.23
N ILE A 185 6.95 3.09 10.93
CA ILE A 185 5.89 2.72 11.87
C ILE A 185 6.53 2.71 13.25
N ASP A 186 6.04 3.51 14.19
CA ASP A 186 6.56 3.66 15.56
C ASP A 186 8.09 3.88 15.60
N GLY A 187 8.61 4.67 14.66
CA GLY A 187 10.04 4.95 14.56
C GLY A 187 10.89 3.86 13.87
N GLU A 188 10.31 2.72 13.50
CA GLU A 188 11.00 1.61 12.84
C GLU A 188 10.72 1.57 11.33
N PRO A 189 11.68 1.16 10.50
CA PRO A 189 11.49 0.98 9.06
C PRO A 189 10.38 -0.02 8.76
N LEU A 190 9.63 0.28 7.72
CA LEU A 190 8.57 -0.61 7.25
C LEU A 190 8.94 -1.35 5.96
N ILE A 191 8.18 -2.40 5.69
CA ILE A 191 8.20 -3.16 4.45
C ILE A 191 6.76 -3.40 3.97
N GLU A 192 6.54 -3.33 2.66
CA GLU A 192 5.29 -3.76 2.03
C GLU A 192 5.42 -5.21 1.57
N VAL A 193 4.46 -6.04 1.96
CA VAL A 193 4.37 -7.47 1.60
C VAL A 193 3.13 -7.63 0.75
N ASP A 194 3.30 -7.99 -0.54
CA ASP A 194 2.22 -8.05 -1.52
C ASP A 194 1.94 -9.47 -2.03
N ILE A 195 0.74 -9.67 -2.57
CA ILE A 195 0.34 -10.90 -3.23
C ILE A 195 0.60 -10.76 -4.74
N LYS A 196 1.58 -11.51 -5.25
CA LYS A 196 1.92 -11.48 -6.69
C LYS A 196 0.75 -11.93 -7.55
N ALA A 197 0.44 -11.14 -8.58
CA ALA A 197 -0.63 -11.44 -9.54
C ALA A 197 -1.98 -11.76 -8.87
N SER A 198 -2.38 -10.99 -7.84
CA SER A 198 -3.55 -11.23 -6.98
C SER A 198 -4.82 -11.53 -7.80
N HIS A 199 -5.23 -10.63 -8.70
CA HIS A 199 -6.46 -10.82 -9.49
C HIS A 199 -6.45 -12.08 -10.37
N PRO A 200 -5.42 -12.37 -11.22
CA PRO A 200 -5.37 -13.62 -11.97
C PRO A 200 -5.39 -14.86 -11.07
N ARG A 201 -4.68 -14.83 -9.93
CA ARG A 201 -4.67 -15.95 -8.98
C ARG A 201 -6.03 -16.20 -8.36
N LEU A 202 -6.72 -15.15 -7.94
CA LEU A 202 -8.10 -15.23 -7.45
C LEU A 202 -9.02 -15.81 -8.51
N ALA A 203 -8.92 -15.33 -9.77
CA ALA A 203 -9.75 -15.84 -10.86
C ALA A 203 -9.49 -17.33 -11.12
N VAL A 204 -8.22 -17.76 -11.23
CA VAL A 204 -7.90 -19.18 -11.43
C VAL A 204 -8.35 -20.04 -10.25
N ALA A 205 -8.14 -19.59 -9.03
CA ALA A 205 -8.57 -20.30 -7.83
C ALA A 205 -10.09 -20.49 -7.78
N LEU A 206 -10.86 -19.44 -8.01
CA LEU A 206 -12.32 -19.44 -7.86
C LEU A 206 -13.04 -20.11 -9.04
N PHE A 207 -12.56 -19.95 -10.28
CA PHE A 207 -13.22 -20.47 -11.48
C PHE A 207 -12.70 -21.83 -11.94
N HIS A 208 -11.49 -22.21 -11.55
CA HIS A 208 -10.87 -23.47 -11.94
C HIS A 208 -10.52 -24.37 -10.76
N ASN A 209 -10.66 -23.92 -9.53
CA ASN A 209 -10.20 -24.65 -8.33
C ASN A 209 -8.76 -25.12 -8.43
N LYS A 210 -7.87 -24.28 -8.97
CA LYS A 210 -6.46 -24.59 -9.21
C LYS A 210 -5.55 -23.65 -8.44
N LYS A 211 -4.41 -24.19 -8.00
CA LYS A 211 -3.29 -23.44 -7.42
C LYS A 211 -2.34 -22.98 -8.53
N LEU A 212 -1.81 -21.78 -8.42
CA LEU A 212 -0.69 -21.31 -9.23
C LEU A 212 0.57 -21.31 -8.37
N SER A 213 1.48 -22.25 -8.63
CA SER A 213 2.70 -22.46 -7.83
C SER A 213 3.84 -21.50 -8.19
N ARG A 214 3.76 -20.82 -9.35
CA ARG A 214 4.76 -19.86 -9.81
C ARG A 214 4.12 -18.55 -10.23
N ASP A 215 4.95 -17.54 -10.55
CA ASP A 215 4.46 -16.25 -11.04
C ASP A 215 3.65 -16.47 -12.32
N PHE A 216 2.39 -15.99 -12.30
CA PHE A 216 1.45 -16.16 -13.41
C PHE A 216 1.93 -15.45 -14.67
N TYR A 217 2.46 -14.24 -14.51
CA TYR A 217 2.87 -13.42 -15.66
C TYR A 217 4.13 -13.97 -16.34
N CYS A 218 5.10 -14.47 -15.55
CA CYS A 218 6.28 -15.14 -16.10
C CYS A 218 5.90 -16.41 -16.86
N ALA A 219 4.96 -17.19 -16.33
CA ALA A 219 4.51 -18.42 -16.98
C ALA A 219 3.87 -18.17 -18.36
N ILE A 220 3.13 -17.06 -18.52
CA ILE A 220 2.52 -16.67 -19.79
C ILE A 220 3.57 -16.06 -20.73
N GLU A 221 4.52 -15.25 -20.24
CA GLU A 221 5.64 -14.74 -21.03
C GLU A 221 6.43 -15.86 -21.67
N GLU A 222 6.78 -16.92 -20.92
CA GLU A 222 7.49 -18.11 -21.45
C GLU A 222 6.74 -18.83 -22.56
N LEU A 223 5.41 -18.80 -22.58
CA LEU A 223 4.56 -19.48 -23.55
C LEU A 223 4.23 -18.63 -24.78
N THR A 224 4.25 -17.31 -24.66
CA THR A 224 3.79 -16.39 -25.71
C THR A 224 4.89 -15.53 -26.30
N ASP A 225 6.06 -15.49 -25.66
CA ASP A 225 7.17 -14.58 -25.99
C ASP A 225 6.77 -13.09 -25.87
N VAL A 226 5.69 -12.81 -25.13
CA VAL A 226 5.21 -11.45 -24.84
C VAL A 226 5.72 -11.02 -23.48
N TYR A 227 6.45 -9.91 -23.39
CA TYR A 227 7.02 -9.39 -22.15
C TYR A 227 6.05 -9.36 -20.98
N GLN A 228 6.49 -9.79 -19.82
CA GLN A 228 5.71 -9.87 -18.56
C GLN A 228 4.90 -8.60 -18.26
N SER A 229 5.47 -7.42 -18.52
CA SER A 229 4.79 -6.15 -18.31
C SER A 229 3.54 -5.99 -19.19
N LYS A 230 3.58 -6.50 -20.44
CA LYS A 230 2.43 -6.52 -21.35
C LYS A 230 1.42 -7.59 -20.93
N VAL A 231 1.88 -8.78 -20.50
CA VAL A 231 1.00 -9.83 -19.94
C VAL A 231 0.22 -9.30 -18.74
N LYS A 232 0.91 -8.63 -17.82
CA LYS A 232 0.26 -7.96 -16.67
C LYS A 232 -0.77 -6.93 -17.12
N HIS A 233 -0.41 -6.10 -18.11
CA HIS A 233 -1.31 -5.07 -18.66
C HIS A 233 -2.53 -5.69 -19.34
N PHE A 234 -2.35 -6.79 -20.11
CA PHE A 234 -3.46 -7.56 -20.67
C PHE A 234 -4.43 -8.02 -19.56
N CYS A 235 -3.92 -8.72 -18.53
CA CYS A 235 -4.75 -9.23 -17.45
C CYS A 235 -5.52 -8.13 -16.72
N GLN A 236 -4.90 -6.99 -16.47
CA GLN A 236 -5.54 -5.83 -15.85
C GLN A 236 -6.72 -5.33 -16.70
N ASN A 237 -6.56 -5.20 -18.02
CA ASN A 237 -7.61 -4.75 -18.90
C ASN A 237 -8.70 -5.81 -19.09
N ALA A 238 -8.31 -7.07 -19.37
CA ALA A 238 -9.26 -8.15 -19.61
C ALA A 238 -10.17 -8.45 -18.40
N LEU A 239 -9.68 -8.31 -17.16
CA LEU A 239 -10.47 -8.48 -15.94
C LEU A 239 -11.27 -7.23 -15.53
N SER A 240 -10.88 -6.03 -16.01
CA SER A 240 -11.50 -4.78 -15.60
C SER A 240 -12.52 -4.23 -16.60
N CYS A 241 -12.33 -4.45 -17.89
CA CYS A 241 -13.24 -3.96 -18.92
C CYS A 241 -14.47 -4.87 -19.06
N SER A 242 -15.57 -4.30 -19.57
CA SER A 242 -16.81 -5.00 -19.82
C SER A 242 -16.95 -5.56 -21.24
N SER A 243 -15.99 -5.25 -22.13
CA SER A 243 -15.90 -5.79 -23.47
C SER A 243 -14.45 -6.04 -23.89
N ARG A 244 -14.26 -6.94 -24.87
CA ARG A 244 -12.96 -7.21 -25.47
C ARG A 244 -12.38 -5.98 -26.19
N ASP A 245 -13.23 -5.24 -26.88
CA ASP A 245 -12.82 -4.07 -27.65
C ASP A 245 -12.30 -2.94 -26.76
N ASP A 246 -12.97 -2.71 -25.61
CA ASP A 246 -12.51 -1.74 -24.62
C ASP A 246 -11.15 -2.17 -24.02
N ALA A 247 -11.00 -3.46 -23.73
CA ALA A 247 -9.75 -4.00 -23.20
C ALA A 247 -8.60 -3.87 -24.20
N LEU A 248 -8.83 -4.21 -25.48
CA LEU A 248 -7.86 -4.06 -26.56
C LEU A 248 -7.50 -2.58 -26.81
N SER A 249 -8.51 -1.70 -26.85
CA SER A 249 -8.30 -0.26 -26.99
C SER A 249 -7.44 0.30 -25.85
N SER A 250 -7.73 -0.10 -24.61
CA SER A 250 -6.95 0.29 -23.43
C SER A 250 -5.52 -0.25 -23.47
N PHE A 251 -5.35 -1.51 -23.89
CA PHE A 251 -4.05 -2.16 -24.05
C PHE A 251 -3.15 -1.47 -25.06
N LYS A 252 -3.71 -0.99 -26.16
CA LYS A 252 -2.98 -0.24 -27.18
C LYS A 252 -2.59 1.18 -26.75
N LYS A 253 -3.43 1.85 -25.96
CA LYS A 253 -3.26 3.27 -25.57
C LYS A 253 -2.37 3.46 -24.35
N ASN A 254 -2.51 2.63 -23.34
CA ASN A 254 -1.87 2.80 -22.03
C ASN A 254 -0.52 2.09 -21.99
N LYS A 255 0.45 2.68 -21.26
CA LYS A 255 1.78 2.06 -21.10
C LYS A 255 1.78 0.95 -20.04
N PRO A 256 2.50 -0.17 -20.28
CA PRO A 256 3.21 -0.50 -21.50
C PRO A 256 2.24 -0.84 -22.64
N ASN A 257 2.26 -0.05 -23.71
CA ASN A 257 1.40 -0.28 -24.88
C ASN A 257 1.84 -1.55 -25.61
N GLY A 258 0.87 -2.35 -26.04
CA GLY A 258 1.07 -3.57 -26.82
C GLY A 258 0.41 -3.49 -28.19
N SER A 259 0.82 -4.39 -29.08
CA SER A 259 0.16 -4.61 -30.37
C SER A 259 -1.11 -5.48 -30.19
N GLU A 260 -1.96 -5.51 -31.21
CA GLU A 260 -3.08 -6.45 -31.26
C GLU A 260 -2.59 -7.90 -31.26
N THR A 261 -1.50 -8.17 -31.99
CA THR A 261 -0.87 -9.50 -32.01
C THR A 261 -0.42 -9.97 -30.64
N ASP A 262 0.19 -9.05 -29.81
CA ASP A 262 0.54 -9.37 -28.42
C ASP A 262 -0.71 -9.69 -27.60
N PHE A 263 -1.78 -8.90 -27.79
CA PHE A 263 -3.06 -9.10 -27.09
C PHE A 263 -3.67 -10.48 -27.40
N ASP A 264 -3.77 -10.80 -28.70
CA ASP A 264 -4.34 -12.07 -29.18
C ASP A 264 -3.53 -13.28 -28.73
N ALA A 265 -2.20 -13.19 -28.76
CA ALA A 265 -1.31 -14.26 -28.33
C ALA A 265 -1.49 -14.56 -26.82
N VAL A 266 -1.52 -13.52 -25.99
CA VAL A 266 -1.71 -13.66 -24.54
C VAL A 266 -3.13 -14.16 -24.23
N GLU A 267 -4.15 -13.59 -24.86
CA GLU A 267 -5.55 -14.00 -24.71
C GLU A 267 -5.73 -15.49 -25.02
N LYS A 268 -5.29 -15.91 -26.21
CA LYS A 268 -5.37 -17.30 -26.66
C LYS A 268 -4.70 -18.26 -25.66
N CYS A 269 -3.47 -17.97 -25.27
CA CYS A 269 -2.71 -18.79 -24.33
C CYS A 269 -3.45 -18.93 -22.99
N ILE A 270 -3.96 -17.83 -22.44
CA ILE A 270 -4.64 -17.89 -21.13
C ILE A 270 -5.98 -18.61 -21.25
N ILE A 271 -6.77 -18.38 -22.30
CA ILE A 271 -8.07 -19.05 -22.51
C ILE A 271 -7.90 -20.57 -22.73
N GLU A 272 -6.87 -20.99 -23.44
CA GLU A 272 -6.55 -22.41 -23.61
C GLU A 272 -6.20 -23.09 -22.27
N MET A 273 -5.47 -22.40 -21.40
CA MET A 273 -5.12 -22.89 -20.06
C MET A 273 -6.28 -22.82 -19.06
N TYR A 274 -7.08 -21.75 -19.14
CA TYR A 274 -8.13 -21.38 -18.19
C TYR A 274 -9.39 -20.83 -18.89
N PRO A 275 -10.20 -21.67 -19.53
CA PRO A 275 -11.30 -21.24 -20.43
C PRO A 275 -12.46 -20.53 -19.72
N LYS A 276 -12.54 -20.61 -18.38
CA LYS A 276 -13.64 -20.04 -17.59
C LYS A 276 -13.25 -18.74 -16.85
N LEU A 277 -12.11 -18.13 -17.20
CA LEU A 277 -11.75 -16.88 -16.56
C LEU A 277 -12.77 -15.78 -16.89
N PRO A 278 -13.09 -14.90 -15.93
CA PRO A 278 -14.14 -13.88 -16.09
C PRO A 278 -13.64 -12.65 -16.86
N PHE A 279 -13.01 -12.88 -18.02
CA PHE A 279 -12.56 -11.80 -18.89
C PHE A 279 -13.76 -11.00 -19.43
N TYR A 280 -13.56 -9.72 -19.63
CA TYR A 280 -14.51 -8.76 -20.21
C TYR A 280 -15.84 -8.67 -19.44
N SER A 281 -15.80 -8.93 -18.14
CA SER A 281 -16.98 -8.88 -17.26
C SER A 281 -16.87 -7.81 -16.16
N GLY A 282 -15.79 -7.04 -16.14
CA GLY A 282 -15.52 -6.10 -15.04
C GLY A 282 -15.25 -6.76 -13.69
N TRP A 283 -14.84 -8.02 -13.68
CA TRP A 283 -14.69 -8.85 -12.47
C TRP A 283 -13.64 -8.33 -11.49
N SER A 284 -12.71 -7.48 -11.92
CA SER A 284 -11.70 -6.90 -11.03
C SER A 284 -12.27 -6.22 -9.78
N VAL A 285 -13.47 -5.65 -9.87
CA VAL A 285 -14.14 -5.05 -8.70
C VAL A 285 -14.58 -6.11 -7.68
N THR A 286 -14.88 -7.34 -8.12
CA THR A 286 -15.13 -8.48 -7.23
C THR A 286 -13.83 -8.97 -6.61
N ALA A 287 -12.75 -9.06 -7.39
CA ALA A 287 -11.41 -9.40 -6.87
C ALA A 287 -10.96 -8.44 -5.76
N MET A 288 -11.20 -7.13 -5.93
CA MET A 288 -10.93 -6.12 -4.90
C MET A 288 -11.64 -6.39 -3.58
N ASN A 289 -12.84 -6.99 -3.61
CA ASN A 289 -13.55 -7.35 -2.38
C ASN A 289 -12.84 -8.49 -1.63
N TYR A 290 -12.35 -9.50 -2.35
CA TYR A 290 -11.55 -10.58 -1.74
C TYR A 290 -10.24 -10.04 -1.13
N GLU A 291 -9.54 -9.18 -1.86
CA GLU A 291 -8.32 -8.51 -1.34
C GLU A 291 -8.62 -7.72 -0.07
N GLY A 292 -9.70 -6.92 -0.08
CA GLY A 292 -10.11 -6.13 1.09
C GLY A 292 -10.44 -7.00 2.30
N GLU A 293 -11.08 -8.16 2.11
CA GLU A 293 -11.39 -9.09 3.19
C GLU A 293 -10.12 -9.75 3.75
N ILE A 294 -9.24 -10.23 2.87
CA ILE A 294 -7.96 -10.83 3.28
C ILE A 294 -7.15 -9.84 4.13
N LEU A 295 -6.98 -8.60 3.65
CA LEU A 295 -6.22 -7.57 4.37
C LEU A 295 -6.88 -7.18 5.68
N LYS A 296 -8.23 -7.09 5.75
CA LYS A 296 -8.96 -6.80 7.00
C LYS A 296 -8.66 -7.88 8.06
N GLN A 297 -8.69 -9.15 7.67
CA GLN A 297 -8.39 -10.24 8.60
C GLN A 297 -6.91 -10.23 9.05
N VAL A 298 -5.96 -9.91 8.16
CA VAL A 298 -4.55 -9.71 8.54
C VAL A 298 -4.42 -8.59 9.57
N MET A 299 -5.13 -7.47 9.38
CA MET A 299 -5.10 -6.34 10.31
C MET A 299 -5.71 -6.70 11.68
N LEU A 300 -6.80 -7.46 11.71
CA LEU A 300 -7.39 -7.97 12.96
C LEU A 300 -6.44 -8.90 13.71
N ASP A 301 -5.70 -9.75 12.98
CA ASP A 301 -4.64 -10.55 13.61
C ASP A 301 -3.48 -9.67 14.12
N GLY A 302 -3.19 -8.56 13.41
CA GLY A 302 -2.24 -7.56 13.86
C GLY A 302 -2.65 -6.93 15.21
N VAL A 303 -3.93 -6.55 15.34
CA VAL A 303 -4.48 -6.06 16.64
C VAL A 303 -4.24 -7.05 17.76
N LYS A 304 -4.55 -8.35 17.54
CA LYS A 304 -4.34 -9.41 18.55
C LYS A 304 -2.87 -9.62 18.91
N ALA A 305 -1.97 -9.42 17.94
CA ALA A 305 -0.53 -9.63 18.11
C ALA A 305 0.23 -8.37 18.55
N GLY A 306 -0.44 -7.21 18.66
CA GLY A 306 0.21 -5.92 18.92
C GLY A 306 1.09 -5.45 17.75
N ILE A 307 0.77 -5.86 16.50
CA ILE A 307 1.54 -5.55 15.29
C ILE A 307 0.73 -4.59 14.42
N VAL A 308 1.31 -3.43 14.11
CA VAL A 308 0.71 -2.48 13.17
C VAL A 308 0.79 -3.03 11.75
N ALA A 309 -0.36 -3.18 11.12
CA ALA A 309 -0.52 -3.59 9.73
C ALA A 309 -1.34 -2.53 8.98
N LEU A 310 -0.79 -1.93 7.93
CA LEU A 310 -1.46 -0.89 7.14
C LEU A 310 -1.79 -1.42 5.74
N PRO A 311 -3.01 -1.21 5.22
CA PRO A 311 -3.41 -1.71 3.91
C PRO A 311 -2.80 -0.88 2.79
N VAL A 312 -2.30 -1.54 1.73
CA VAL A 312 -1.79 -0.89 0.53
C VAL A 312 -2.26 -1.68 -0.70
N HIS A 313 -3.45 -1.40 -1.19
CA HIS A 313 -4.09 -2.11 -2.33
C HIS A 313 -4.25 -3.62 -2.06
N ASP A 314 -3.37 -4.46 -2.58
CA ASP A 314 -3.26 -5.91 -2.41
C ASP A 314 -2.08 -6.32 -1.50
N ALA A 315 -1.47 -5.35 -0.83
CA ALA A 315 -0.33 -5.50 0.06
C ALA A 315 -0.65 -5.05 1.48
N VAL A 316 0.17 -5.47 2.42
CA VAL A 316 0.19 -4.98 3.80
C VAL A 316 1.55 -4.39 4.13
N ALA A 317 1.58 -3.21 4.72
CA ALA A 317 2.80 -2.60 5.25
C ALA A 317 2.91 -2.85 6.75
N VAL A 318 4.04 -3.39 7.17
CA VAL A 318 4.38 -3.69 8.58
C VAL A 318 5.78 -3.21 8.90
N GLN A 319 6.16 -3.14 10.16
CA GLN A 319 7.57 -2.96 10.53
C GLN A 319 8.41 -4.11 9.93
N ILE A 320 9.64 -3.82 9.52
CA ILE A 320 10.48 -4.76 8.77
C ILE A 320 10.74 -6.09 9.50
N ASN A 321 10.80 -6.07 10.83
CA ASN A 321 10.96 -7.25 11.68
C ASN A 321 9.72 -8.17 11.69
N HIS A 322 8.56 -7.68 11.27
CA HIS A 322 7.31 -8.43 11.16
C HIS A 322 7.01 -8.95 9.74
N LYS A 323 7.99 -8.89 8.81
CA LYS A 323 7.82 -9.38 7.43
C LYS A 323 7.31 -10.82 7.38
N ASN A 324 7.94 -11.73 8.13
CA ASN A 324 7.57 -13.16 8.11
C ASN A 324 6.15 -13.37 8.66
N TRP A 325 5.81 -12.70 9.74
CA TRP A 325 4.45 -12.73 10.29
C TRP A 325 3.42 -12.26 9.25
N ALA A 326 3.64 -11.14 8.59
CA ALA A 326 2.74 -10.61 7.56
C ALA A 326 2.58 -11.59 6.38
N THR A 327 3.70 -12.21 5.95
CA THR A 327 3.69 -13.24 4.90
C THR A 327 2.83 -14.43 5.30
N GLU A 328 3.01 -14.96 6.50
CA GLU A 328 2.24 -16.11 7.02
C GLU A 328 0.74 -15.78 7.14
N ARG A 329 0.39 -14.57 7.63
CA ARG A 329 -1.01 -14.16 7.78
C ARG A 329 -1.70 -13.96 6.41
N LEU A 330 -1.01 -13.37 5.44
CA LEU A 330 -1.53 -13.26 4.07
C LEU A 330 -1.83 -14.63 3.46
N ILE A 331 -0.91 -15.58 3.58
CA ILE A 331 -1.09 -16.96 3.09
C ILE A 331 -2.26 -17.64 3.81
N PHE A 332 -2.32 -17.51 5.14
CA PHE A 332 -3.38 -18.12 5.95
C PHE A 332 -4.77 -17.58 5.57
N HIS A 333 -4.95 -16.26 5.53
CA HIS A 333 -6.25 -15.67 5.21
C HIS A 333 -6.64 -15.83 3.74
N TRP A 334 -5.65 -15.86 2.83
CA TRP A 334 -5.92 -16.28 1.46
C TRP A 334 -6.52 -17.69 1.42
N ALA A 335 -5.88 -18.66 2.08
CA ALA A 335 -6.37 -20.03 2.10
C ALA A 335 -7.75 -20.15 2.74
N ALA A 336 -8.00 -19.43 3.82
CA ALA A 336 -9.28 -19.45 4.53
C ALA A 336 -10.43 -18.86 3.69
N ILE A 337 -10.18 -17.79 2.93
CA ILE A 337 -11.20 -17.06 2.16
C ILE A 337 -11.38 -17.64 0.77
N VAL A 338 -10.31 -18.08 0.12
CA VAL A 338 -10.31 -18.57 -1.27
C VAL A 338 -10.39 -20.11 -1.33
N GLY A 339 -10.11 -20.80 -0.22
CA GLY A 339 -10.14 -22.27 -0.14
C GLY A 339 -8.92 -22.98 -0.72
N LEU A 340 -7.85 -22.27 -1.12
CA LEU A 340 -6.66 -22.80 -1.75
C LEU A 340 -5.37 -22.18 -1.19
N ASN A 341 -4.39 -23.04 -0.84
CA ASN A 341 -3.09 -22.65 -0.26
C ASN A 341 -2.10 -22.17 -1.33
N ALA A 342 -2.43 -21.20 -2.13
CA ALA A 342 -1.49 -20.78 -3.19
C ALA A 342 -1.54 -19.29 -3.50
N CYS A 343 -1.14 -18.46 -2.56
CA CYS A 343 -0.62 -17.16 -2.92
C CYS A 343 0.92 -17.18 -2.94
N ILE A 344 1.52 -16.39 -3.81
CA ILE A 344 2.96 -16.09 -3.82
C ILE A 344 3.13 -14.68 -3.32
N ILE A 345 3.98 -14.53 -2.32
CA ILE A 345 4.28 -13.25 -1.70
C ILE A 345 5.53 -12.64 -2.37
N GLY A 346 5.49 -11.31 -2.60
CA GLY A 346 6.55 -10.52 -3.22
C GLY A 346 7.44 -9.78 -2.28
#